data_9bc2f8845f8c817248cec560608f3752
#
_entry.id   9bc2f8845f8c817248cec560608f3752
#
_cell.length_a   1.000
_cell.length_b   1.000
_cell.length_c   1.000
_cell.angle_alpha   90.00
_cell.angle_beta   90.00
_cell.angle_gamma   90.00
#
_symmetry.space_group_name_H-M   'P 1'
#
loop_
_entity.id
_entity.type
_entity.pdbx_description
1 polymer ?
#
loop_
_entity_poly.entity_id
_entity_poly.type
_entity_poly.pdbx_seq_one_letter_code
_entity_poly.pdbx_strand_id
1 'polypeptide(L)'
;MALERDTEVELARQLIAGEPEAFDRFVEHFRAKIFQYSWLMCGQREDAEEVAQETLLKVFESFDHLREPERVRPWVFRIAKNACLMKRRKSVFAPSQELSLDEFLPAMNHEGGHAKIQIADWSRLPDRQMLQSELKEVLARAISALPENYRAVILLRDVEELSTLETAQILDLTEDVVKTRLHRARLAVRQKLDEYLRTEGRVLPSHM
;
A
#
# COMPACT_ATOMS: atom_id res chain seq x y z
N MET A 1 6.92 14.82 -2.24
CA MET A 1 5.59 14.60 -2.85
C MET A 1 5.47 15.22 -4.23
N ALA A 2 5.27 16.54 -4.42
CA ALA A 2 5.20 17.13 -5.77
C ALA A 2 6.48 16.91 -6.58
N LEU A 3 7.64 17.27 -6.01
CA LEU A 3 8.96 17.08 -6.64
C LEU A 3 9.25 15.62 -7.05
N GLU A 4 8.76 14.66 -6.31
CA GLU A 4 8.96 13.25 -6.61
C GLU A 4 8.12 12.78 -7.80
N ARG A 5 6.87 13.25 -7.89
CA ARG A 5 6.02 12.99 -9.07
C ARG A 5 6.58 13.65 -10.32
N ASP A 6 7.10 14.88 -10.20
CA ASP A 6 7.75 15.56 -11.33
C ASP A 6 8.98 14.79 -11.83
N THR A 7 9.77 14.23 -10.91
CA THR A 7 10.92 13.37 -11.26
C THR A 7 10.46 12.09 -11.98
N GLU A 8 9.39 11.44 -11.51
CA GLU A 8 8.86 10.24 -12.17
C GLU A 8 8.34 10.50 -13.57
N VAL A 9 7.65 11.62 -13.75
CA VAL A 9 7.17 12.06 -15.08
C VAL A 9 8.33 12.33 -16.01
N GLU A 10 9.38 12.98 -15.51
CA GLU A 10 10.57 13.25 -16.32
C GLU A 10 11.33 11.98 -16.71
N LEU A 11 11.51 11.03 -15.78
CA LEU A 11 12.07 9.72 -16.06
C LEU A 11 11.25 8.97 -17.12
N ALA A 12 9.93 9.05 -17.05
CA ALA A 12 9.05 8.45 -18.04
C ALA A 12 9.21 9.10 -19.43
N ARG A 13 9.35 10.43 -19.50
CA ARG A 13 9.62 11.14 -20.77
C ARG A 13 10.93 10.71 -21.41
N GLN A 14 12.00 10.65 -20.60
CA GLN A 14 13.32 10.22 -21.05
C GLN A 14 13.27 8.76 -21.55
N LEU A 15 12.55 7.90 -20.86
CA LEU A 15 12.37 6.50 -21.26
C LEU A 15 11.64 6.39 -22.60
N ILE A 16 10.54 7.13 -22.79
CA ILE A 16 9.77 7.17 -24.04
C ILE A 16 10.60 7.77 -25.18
N ALA A 17 11.45 8.75 -24.89
CA ALA A 17 12.35 9.36 -25.86
C ALA A 17 13.52 8.43 -26.26
N GLY A 18 13.69 7.30 -25.58
CA GLY A 18 14.79 6.35 -25.83
C GLY A 18 16.16 6.90 -25.44
N GLU A 19 16.23 7.79 -24.44
CA GLU A 19 17.50 8.32 -23.97
C GLU A 19 18.40 7.22 -23.42
N PRO A 20 19.72 7.29 -23.68
CA PRO A 20 20.67 6.36 -23.08
C PRO A 20 20.55 6.35 -21.55
N GLU A 21 20.63 5.17 -20.94
CA GLU A 21 20.56 4.95 -19.48
C GLU A 21 19.23 5.40 -18.83
N ALA A 22 18.22 5.84 -19.59
CA ALA A 22 16.93 6.24 -19.03
C ALA A 22 16.25 5.10 -18.27
N PHE A 23 16.37 3.87 -18.78
CA PHE A 23 15.83 2.70 -18.10
C PHE A 23 16.54 2.41 -16.79
N ASP A 24 17.85 2.52 -16.72
CA ASP A 24 18.61 2.28 -15.49
C ASP A 24 18.22 3.29 -14.40
N ARG A 25 18.11 4.59 -14.76
CA ARG A 25 17.62 5.64 -13.85
C ARG A 25 16.19 5.37 -13.39
N PHE A 26 15.34 4.89 -14.27
CA PHE A 26 13.97 4.51 -13.96
C PHE A 26 13.93 3.34 -12.96
N VAL A 27 14.70 2.29 -13.21
CA VAL A 27 14.82 1.12 -12.31
C VAL A 27 15.33 1.55 -10.94
N GLU A 28 16.39 2.37 -10.88
CA GLU A 28 16.93 2.86 -9.62
C GLU A 28 15.86 3.59 -8.80
N HIS A 29 15.05 4.44 -9.44
CA HIS A 29 13.99 5.19 -8.77
C HIS A 29 12.83 4.31 -8.29
N PHE A 30 12.35 3.37 -9.11
CA PHE A 30 11.15 2.59 -8.82
C PHE A 30 11.41 1.29 -8.06
N ARG A 31 12.62 0.73 -8.11
CA ARG A 31 12.95 -0.57 -7.53
C ARG A 31 12.54 -0.71 -6.07
N ALA A 32 12.90 0.26 -5.23
CA ALA A 32 12.59 0.21 -3.81
C ALA A 32 11.08 0.30 -3.53
N LYS A 33 10.36 1.13 -4.29
CA LYS A 33 8.90 1.30 -4.16
C LYS A 33 8.15 0.04 -4.59
N ILE A 34 8.52 -0.53 -5.74
CA ILE A 34 7.93 -1.76 -6.25
C ILE A 34 8.19 -2.91 -5.26
N PHE A 35 9.42 -3.02 -4.74
CA PHE A 35 9.75 -4.04 -3.75
C PHE A 35 8.92 -3.86 -2.46
N GLN A 36 8.83 -2.64 -1.92
CA GLN A 36 8.05 -2.35 -0.72
C GLN A 36 6.56 -2.69 -0.90
N TYR A 37 5.98 -2.28 -2.03
CA TYR A 37 4.60 -2.64 -2.38
C TYR A 37 4.43 -4.16 -2.44
N SER A 38 5.31 -4.85 -3.15
CA SER A 38 5.27 -6.31 -3.31
C SER A 38 5.44 -7.03 -1.98
N TRP A 39 6.35 -6.58 -1.13
CA TRP A 39 6.55 -7.10 0.23
C TRP A 39 5.28 -7.00 1.08
N LEU A 40 4.66 -5.82 1.12
CA LEU A 40 3.44 -5.61 1.89
C LEU A 40 2.24 -6.37 1.32
N MET A 41 2.21 -6.62 0.00
CA MET A 41 1.16 -7.41 -0.65
C MET A 41 1.35 -8.91 -0.47
N CYS A 42 2.55 -9.43 -0.69
CA CYS A 42 2.84 -10.88 -0.70
C CYS A 42 3.10 -11.43 0.71
N GLY A 43 3.70 -10.64 1.60
CA GLY A 43 4.04 -11.03 2.97
C GLY A 43 5.30 -11.90 3.10
N GLN A 44 5.90 -12.36 1.99
CA GLN A 44 7.13 -13.14 1.96
C GLN A 44 8.17 -12.43 1.09
N ARG A 45 9.44 -12.48 1.55
CA ARG A 45 10.52 -11.74 0.92
C ARG A 45 10.84 -12.26 -0.48
N GLU A 46 10.92 -13.57 -0.61
CA GLU A 46 11.24 -14.25 -1.85
C GLU A 46 10.20 -13.95 -2.93
N ASP A 47 8.92 -14.00 -2.57
CA ASP A 47 7.82 -13.65 -3.46
C ASP A 47 7.86 -12.18 -3.85
N ALA A 48 8.20 -11.29 -2.93
CA ALA A 48 8.30 -9.86 -3.19
C ALA A 48 9.46 -9.52 -4.14
N GLU A 49 10.61 -10.19 -3.99
CA GLU A 49 11.76 -10.04 -4.87
C GLU A 49 11.43 -10.52 -6.29
N GLU A 50 10.79 -11.68 -6.44
CA GLU A 50 10.35 -12.21 -7.75
C GLU A 50 9.33 -11.29 -8.42
N VAL A 51 8.31 -10.84 -7.66
CA VAL A 51 7.30 -9.91 -8.19
C VAL A 51 7.90 -8.58 -8.59
N ALA A 52 8.86 -8.06 -7.82
CA ALA A 52 9.55 -6.82 -8.17
C ALA A 52 10.36 -6.96 -9.47
N GLN A 53 11.08 -8.06 -9.63
CA GLN A 53 11.82 -8.35 -10.86
C GLN A 53 10.88 -8.52 -12.06
N GLU A 54 9.80 -9.31 -11.91
CA GLU A 54 8.81 -9.50 -12.97
C GLU A 54 8.13 -8.18 -13.37
N THR A 55 7.86 -7.31 -12.38
CA THR A 55 7.29 -5.98 -12.63
C THR A 55 8.23 -5.12 -13.47
N LEU A 56 9.51 -5.04 -13.09
CA LEU A 56 10.50 -4.26 -13.83
C LEU A 56 10.73 -4.79 -15.24
N LEU A 57 10.75 -6.13 -15.41
CA LEU A 57 10.83 -6.76 -16.73
C LEU A 57 9.63 -6.40 -17.59
N LYS A 58 8.41 -6.46 -17.07
CA LYS A 58 7.19 -6.07 -17.79
C LYS A 58 7.16 -4.59 -18.11
N VAL A 59 7.69 -3.73 -17.24
CA VAL A 59 7.88 -2.31 -17.53
C VAL A 59 8.79 -2.15 -18.74
N PHE A 60 9.94 -2.85 -18.74
CA PHE A 60 10.87 -2.81 -19.87
C PHE A 60 10.25 -3.29 -21.19
N GLU A 61 9.49 -4.39 -21.14
CA GLU A 61 8.85 -4.98 -22.34
C GLU A 61 7.69 -4.15 -22.89
N SER A 62 7.11 -3.26 -22.07
CA SER A 62 5.86 -2.58 -22.41
C SER A 62 5.86 -1.06 -22.23
N PHE A 63 7.04 -0.44 -22.02
CA PHE A 63 7.09 1.02 -21.84
C PHE A 63 6.62 1.79 -23.10
N ASP A 64 6.72 1.23 -24.28
CA ASP A 64 6.20 1.80 -25.54
C ASP A 64 4.68 2.01 -25.50
N HIS A 65 3.98 1.32 -24.60
CA HIS A 65 2.54 1.48 -24.40
C HIS A 65 2.21 2.64 -23.44
N LEU A 66 3.20 3.19 -22.74
CA LEU A 66 3.02 4.35 -21.87
C LEU A 66 2.94 5.64 -22.72
N ARG A 67 1.71 6.04 -23.05
CA ARG A 67 1.47 7.23 -23.88
C ARG A 67 1.51 8.55 -23.12
N GLU A 68 1.17 8.51 -21.84
CA GLU A 68 1.04 9.67 -20.95
C GLU A 68 2.06 9.54 -19.81
N PRO A 69 3.21 10.27 -19.87
CA PRO A 69 4.24 10.20 -18.82
C PRO A 69 3.69 10.51 -17.42
N GLU A 70 2.69 11.37 -17.34
CA GLU A 70 2.00 11.75 -16.09
C GLU A 70 1.31 10.56 -15.40
N ARG A 71 1.05 9.49 -16.16
CA ARG A 71 0.44 8.24 -15.65
C ARG A 71 1.44 7.13 -15.36
N VAL A 72 2.73 7.43 -15.34
CA VAL A 72 3.77 6.42 -15.11
C VAL A 72 3.56 5.68 -13.77
N ARG A 73 3.29 6.41 -12.68
CA ARG A 73 3.09 5.79 -11.36
C ARG A 73 1.90 4.83 -11.35
N PRO A 74 0.66 5.22 -11.68
CA PRO A 74 -0.45 4.26 -11.73
C PRO A 74 -0.24 3.13 -12.73
N TRP A 75 0.49 3.36 -13.82
CA TRP A 75 0.82 2.32 -14.79
C TRP A 75 1.77 1.27 -14.20
N VAL A 76 2.85 1.68 -13.54
CA VAL A 76 3.80 0.77 -12.85
C VAL A 76 3.09 -0.05 -11.78
N PHE A 77 2.28 0.59 -10.92
CA PHE A 77 1.59 -0.13 -9.84
C PHE A 77 0.44 -1.02 -10.34
N ARG A 78 -0.13 -0.76 -11.51
CA ARG A 78 -1.02 -1.71 -12.18
C ARG A 78 -0.27 -2.99 -12.56
N ILE A 79 0.93 -2.88 -13.10
CA ILE A 79 1.78 -4.02 -13.44
C ILE A 79 2.15 -4.80 -12.17
N ALA A 80 2.63 -4.11 -11.14
CA ALA A 80 2.99 -4.71 -9.86
C ALA A 80 1.81 -5.46 -9.20
N LYS A 81 0.63 -4.83 -9.17
CA LYS A 81 -0.61 -5.47 -8.65
C LYS A 81 -0.93 -6.76 -9.41
N ASN A 82 -0.84 -6.72 -10.74
CA ASN A 82 -1.13 -7.89 -11.55
C ASN A 82 -0.12 -9.02 -11.32
N ALA A 83 1.18 -8.71 -11.19
CA ALA A 83 2.23 -9.68 -10.86
C ALA A 83 1.99 -10.30 -9.47
N CYS A 84 1.65 -9.51 -8.44
CA CYS A 84 1.27 -10.01 -7.11
C CYS A 84 0.08 -10.99 -7.19
N LEU A 85 -0.98 -10.64 -7.91
CA LEU A 85 -2.15 -11.51 -8.06
C LEU A 85 -1.81 -12.83 -8.76
N MET A 86 -0.99 -12.76 -9.81
CA MET A 86 -0.55 -13.96 -10.53
C MET A 86 0.29 -14.88 -9.64
N LYS A 87 1.21 -14.32 -8.85
CA LYS A 87 2.03 -15.07 -7.91
C LYS A 87 1.17 -15.77 -6.86
N ARG A 88 0.21 -15.08 -6.26
CA ARG A 88 -0.70 -15.65 -5.26
C ARG A 88 -1.61 -16.74 -5.82
N ARG A 89 -2.12 -16.59 -7.04
CA ARG A 89 -2.92 -17.65 -7.70
C ARG A 89 -2.14 -18.93 -7.92
N LYS A 90 -0.81 -18.83 -8.11
CA LYS A 90 0.09 -19.98 -8.24
C LYS A 90 0.46 -20.60 -6.89
N SER A 91 0.29 -19.88 -5.78
CA SER A 91 0.60 -20.38 -4.44
C SER A 91 -0.47 -21.36 -3.97
N VAL A 92 -0.06 -22.58 -3.62
CA VAL A 92 -0.93 -23.62 -3.05
C VAL A 92 -1.51 -23.22 -1.69
N PHE A 93 -0.88 -22.25 -1.01
CA PHE A 93 -1.28 -21.76 0.31
C PHE A 93 -2.15 -20.50 0.27
N ALA A 94 -2.58 -20.05 -0.90
CA ALA A 94 -3.48 -18.92 -0.99
C ALA A 94 -4.82 -19.29 -0.33
N PRO A 95 -5.29 -18.53 0.68
CA PRO A 95 -6.58 -18.81 1.30
C PRO A 95 -7.67 -18.69 0.25
N SER A 96 -8.49 -19.73 0.14
CA SER A 96 -9.57 -19.85 -0.85
C SER A 96 -10.81 -18.98 -0.52
N GLN A 97 -10.82 -18.29 0.62
CA GLN A 97 -11.91 -17.41 1.04
C GLN A 97 -11.43 -15.97 1.17
N GLU A 98 -12.14 -15.05 0.52
CA GLU A 98 -12.07 -13.63 0.86
C GLU A 98 -12.64 -13.48 2.27
N LEU A 99 -11.76 -13.34 3.27
CA LEU A 99 -12.19 -13.02 4.63
C LEU A 99 -12.91 -11.67 4.59
N SER A 100 -14.13 -11.66 5.08
CA SER A 100 -14.88 -10.42 5.25
C SER A 100 -14.20 -9.58 6.35
N LEU A 101 -14.05 -8.28 6.12
CA LEU A 101 -13.51 -7.39 7.15
C LEU A 101 -14.44 -7.30 8.37
N ASP A 102 -15.69 -7.71 8.22
CA ASP A 102 -16.66 -7.74 9.32
C ASP A 102 -16.26 -8.71 10.43
N GLU A 103 -15.39 -9.70 10.14
CA GLU A 103 -14.78 -10.58 11.13
C GLU A 103 -13.65 -9.91 11.93
N PHE A 104 -13.03 -8.85 11.36
CA PHE A 104 -11.92 -8.11 11.96
C PHE A 104 -12.35 -6.83 12.68
N LEU A 105 -13.50 -6.28 12.32
CA LEU A 105 -14.05 -5.11 12.98
C LEU A 105 -15.15 -5.56 13.95
N PRO A 106 -15.13 -5.12 15.22
CA PRO A 106 -16.26 -5.31 16.10
C PRO A 106 -17.51 -4.76 15.41
N ALA A 107 -18.63 -5.49 15.51
CA ALA A 107 -19.88 -5.16 14.84
C ALA A 107 -20.18 -3.66 14.97
N MET A 108 -19.96 -2.92 13.91
CA MET A 108 -20.39 -1.54 13.83
C MET A 108 -21.90 -1.59 13.69
N ASN A 109 -22.60 -1.28 14.77
CA ASN A 109 -24.03 -1.11 14.75
C ASN A 109 -24.38 -0.13 13.63
N HIS A 110 -25.22 -0.57 12.68
CA HIS A 110 -25.67 0.20 11.52
C HIS A 110 -26.57 1.41 11.89
N GLU A 111 -26.72 1.69 13.17
CA GLU A 111 -27.38 2.89 13.65
C GLU A 111 -26.34 4.00 13.77
N GLY A 112 -26.29 4.89 12.81
CA GLY A 112 -25.72 6.22 12.66
C GLY A 112 -24.88 6.90 13.76
N GLY A 113 -24.29 6.14 14.66
CA GLY A 113 -23.38 6.62 15.69
C GLY A 113 -21.95 6.43 15.24
N HIS A 114 -21.31 7.53 14.83
CA HIS A 114 -19.86 7.58 14.82
C HIS A 114 -19.38 7.26 16.24
N ALA A 115 -18.98 6.01 16.52
CA ALA A 115 -18.21 5.72 17.69
C ALA A 115 -17.00 6.67 17.65
N LYS A 116 -16.99 7.67 18.54
CA LYS A 116 -15.84 8.56 18.70
C LYS A 116 -14.68 7.69 19.15
N ILE A 117 -13.89 7.23 18.17
CA ILE A 117 -12.61 6.58 18.46
C ILE A 117 -11.77 7.69 19.09
N GLN A 118 -11.59 7.63 20.40
CA GLN A 118 -10.68 8.53 21.11
C GLN A 118 -9.30 8.29 20.56
N ILE A 119 -8.79 9.30 19.84
CA ILE A 119 -7.43 9.29 19.31
C ILE A 119 -6.51 9.52 20.50
N ALA A 120 -5.66 8.55 20.81
CA ALA A 120 -4.59 8.75 21.76
C ALA A 120 -3.69 9.91 21.31
N ASP A 121 -3.31 10.78 22.23
CA ASP A 121 -2.41 11.91 21.95
C ASP A 121 -0.98 11.39 21.74
N TRP A 122 -0.55 11.40 20.51
CA TRP A 122 0.76 10.88 20.06
C TRP A 122 1.90 11.89 20.25
N SER A 123 1.62 13.09 20.80
CA SER A 123 2.61 14.16 20.97
C SER A 123 3.64 13.87 22.08
N ARG A 124 3.41 12.87 22.94
CA ARG A 124 4.19 12.56 24.13
C ARG A 124 5.10 11.34 24.04
N LEU A 125 5.37 10.83 22.85
CA LEU A 125 6.18 9.62 22.69
C LEU A 125 7.68 9.91 22.92
N PRO A 126 8.37 9.15 23.80
CA PRO A 126 9.80 9.29 24.02
C PRO A 126 10.60 8.67 22.86
N ASP A 127 11.82 9.15 22.68
CA ASP A 127 12.87 8.72 21.77
C ASP A 127 12.46 8.38 20.32
N ARG A 128 12.54 9.40 19.44
CA ARG A 128 11.96 9.38 18.09
C ARG A 128 12.56 8.32 17.13
N GLN A 129 13.82 7.95 17.24
CA GLN A 129 14.44 7.10 16.21
C GLN A 129 14.17 5.61 16.42
N MET A 130 14.28 5.12 17.64
CA MET A 130 14.01 3.71 17.98
C MET A 130 12.51 3.41 17.82
N LEU A 131 11.67 4.34 18.27
CA LEU A 131 10.23 4.25 18.12
C LEU A 131 9.77 4.23 16.65
N GLN A 132 10.49 4.94 15.76
CA GLN A 132 10.14 4.97 14.34
C GLN A 132 10.37 3.63 13.65
N SER A 133 11.40 2.87 14.00
CA SER A 133 11.65 1.54 13.40
C SER A 133 10.63 0.52 13.89
N GLU A 134 10.34 0.48 15.18
CA GLU A 134 9.34 -0.43 15.76
C GLU A 134 7.93 -0.12 15.25
N LEU A 135 7.57 1.16 15.19
CA LEU A 135 6.27 1.58 14.67
C LEU A 135 6.10 1.23 13.18
N LYS A 136 7.18 1.33 12.38
CA LYS A 136 7.16 0.87 10.97
C LYS A 136 6.89 -0.62 10.86
N GLU A 137 7.51 -1.44 11.72
CA GLU A 137 7.28 -2.88 11.74
C GLU A 137 5.86 -3.23 12.16
N VAL A 138 5.35 -2.56 13.20
CA VAL A 138 3.96 -2.75 13.66
C VAL A 138 2.97 -2.35 12.58
N LEU A 139 3.21 -1.22 11.91
CA LEU A 139 2.39 -0.76 10.79
C LEU A 139 2.43 -1.76 9.62
N ALA A 140 3.61 -2.25 9.26
CA ALA A 140 3.76 -3.25 8.20
C ALA A 140 2.99 -4.54 8.54
N ARG A 141 3.10 -5.04 9.79
CA ARG A 141 2.34 -6.20 10.27
C ARG A 141 0.83 -5.95 10.24
N ALA A 142 0.39 -4.77 10.69
CA ALA A 142 -1.03 -4.41 10.69
C ALA A 142 -1.60 -4.35 9.26
N ILE A 143 -0.86 -3.80 8.29
CA ILE A 143 -1.23 -3.77 6.88
C ILE A 143 -1.25 -5.18 6.29
N SER A 144 -0.22 -6.00 6.57
CA SER A 144 -0.12 -7.37 6.05
C SER A 144 -1.21 -8.29 6.60
N ALA A 145 -1.77 -7.98 7.77
CA ALA A 145 -2.88 -8.72 8.36
C ALA A 145 -4.25 -8.41 7.71
N LEU A 146 -4.36 -7.32 6.94
CA LEU A 146 -5.60 -6.99 6.24
C LEU A 146 -5.93 -8.03 5.16
N PRO A 147 -7.22 -8.31 4.90
CA PRO A 147 -7.62 -9.01 3.69
C PRO A 147 -7.12 -8.29 2.45
N GLU A 148 -6.80 -9.05 1.39
CA GLU A 148 -6.11 -8.58 0.19
C GLU A 148 -6.77 -7.35 -0.46
N ASN A 149 -8.08 -7.37 -0.60
CA ASN A 149 -8.86 -6.31 -1.23
C ASN A 149 -8.78 -4.98 -0.46
N TYR A 150 -8.62 -5.00 0.86
CA TYR A 150 -8.42 -3.82 1.72
C TYR A 150 -6.95 -3.41 1.75
N ARG A 151 -6.05 -4.39 1.77
CA ARG A 151 -4.60 -4.17 1.72
C ARG A 151 -4.20 -3.48 0.42
N ALA A 152 -4.69 -3.94 -0.72
CA ALA A 152 -4.42 -3.32 -2.01
C ALA A 152 -4.86 -1.84 -2.04
N VAL A 153 -6.04 -1.53 -1.50
CA VAL A 153 -6.54 -0.15 -1.47
C VAL A 153 -5.67 0.75 -0.59
N ILE A 154 -5.33 0.32 0.65
CA ILE A 154 -4.53 1.17 1.55
C ILE A 154 -3.11 1.37 1.03
N LEU A 155 -2.51 0.36 0.40
CA LEU A 155 -1.18 0.48 -0.19
C LEU A 155 -1.18 1.48 -1.36
N LEU A 156 -2.11 1.37 -2.29
CA LEU A 156 -2.17 2.29 -3.43
C LEU A 156 -2.50 3.73 -3.00
N ARG A 157 -3.39 3.91 -2.01
CA ARG A 157 -3.85 5.23 -1.56
C ARG A 157 -2.91 5.93 -0.58
N ASP A 158 -2.42 5.19 0.42
CA ASP A 158 -1.74 5.79 1.57
C ASP A 158 -0.21 5.60 1.52
N VAL A 159 0.27 4.55 0.87
CA VAL A 159 1.71 4.30 0.69
C VAL A 159 2.19 4.87 -0.65
N GLU A 160 1.47 4.58 -1.73
CA GLU A 160 1.85 5.01 -3.07
C GLU A 160 1.19 6.33 -3.49
N GLU A 161 0.36 6.92 -2.63
CA GLU A 161 -0.26 8.24 -2.79
C GLU A 161 -1.04 8.43 -4.11
N LEU A 162 -1.58 7.34 -4.68
CA LEU A 162 -2.42 7.42 -5.86
C LEU A 162 -3.77 8.06 -5.52
N SER A 163 -4.36 8.76 -6.46
CA SER A 163 -5.71 9.31 -6.31
C SER A 163 -6.77 8.20 -6.20
N THR A 164 -7.96 8.55 -5.73
CA THR A 164 -9.09 7.62 -5.66
C THR A 164 -9.43 7.06 -7.04
N LEU A 165 -9.42 7.93 -8.05
CA LEU A 165 -9.69 7.55 -9.44
C LEU A 165 -8.64 6.58 -9.99
N GLU A 166 -7.34 6.87 -9.82
CA GLU A 166 -6.25 5.99 -10.26
C GLU A 166 -6.33 4.63 -9.57
N THR A 167 -6.59 4.62 -8.25
CA THR A 167 -6.76 3.37 -7.49
C THR A 167 -7.96 2.56 -7.98
N ALA A 168 -9.09 3.22 -8.25
CA ALA A 168 -10.28 2.60 -8.81
C ALA A 168 -10.00 1.94 -10.17
N GLN A 169 -9.27 2.65 -11.04
CA GLN A 169 -8.85 2.13 -12.35
C GLN A 169 -7.89 0.94 -12.26
N ILE A 170 -6.96 0.94 -11.29
CA ILE A 170 -6.00 -0.16 -11.09
C ILE A 170 -6.70 -1.41 -10.56
N LEU A 171 -7.67 -1.23 -9.65
CA LEU A 171 -8.35 -2.33 -8.96
C LEU A 171 -9.65 -2.80 -9.65
N ASP A 172 -10.04 -2.16 -10.76
CA ASP A 172 -11.31 -2.38 -11.44
C ASP A 172 -12.52 -2.22 -10.52
N LEU A 173 -12.53 -1.12 -9.75
CA LEU A 173 -13.54 -0.77 -8.76
C LEU A 173 -14.17 0.60 -9.07
N THR A 174 -15.29 0.91 -8.43
CA THR A 174 -15.81 2.28 -8.38
C THR A 174 -15.08 3.09 -7.31
N GLU A 175 -15.03 4.42 -7.47
CA GLU A 175 -14.42 5.30 -6.46
C GLU A 175 -15.08 5.18 -5.09
N ASP A 176 -16.38 4.94 -5.02
CA ASP A 176 -17.09 4.80 -3.75
C ASP A 176 -16.72 3.50 -3.02
N VAL A 177 -16.49 2.42 -3.76
CA VAL A 177 -15.95 1.17 -3.20
C VAL A 177 -14.53 1.40 -2.67
N VAL A 178 -13.67 2.14 -3.42
CA VAL A 178 -12.33 2.50 -2.95
C VAL A 178 -12.40 3.31 -1.66
N LYS A 179 -13.24 4.35 -1.59
CA LYS A 179 -13.41 5.18 -0.38
C LYS A 179 -13.86 4.35 0.82
N THR A 180 -14.85 3.48 0.62
CA THR A 180 -15.38 2.61 1.67
C THR A 180 -14.34 1.61 2.17
N ARG A 181 -13.64 0.93 1.24
CA ARG A 181 -12.56 0.00 1.61
C ARG A 181 -11.40 0.69 2.29
N LEU A 182 -11.01 1.87 1.83
CA LEU A 182 -9.94 2.66 2.46
C LEU A 182 -10.30 3.05 3.90
N HIS A 183 -11.51 3.55 4.10
CA HIS A 183 -11.98 3.91 5.44
C HIS A 183 -11.92 2.71 6.40
N ARG A 184 -12.46 1.57 6.00
CA ARG A 184 -12.42 0.33 6.80
C ARG A 184 -10.99 -0.17 7.04
N ALA A 185 -10.14 -0.16 6.02
CA ALA A 185 -8.73 -0.54 6.15
C ALA A 185 -7.98 0.33 7.16
N ARG A 186 -8.18 1.65 7.11
CA ARG A 186 -7.59 2.61 8.06
C ARG A 186 -8.07 2.37 9.49
N LEU A 187 -9.36 2.03 9.68
CA LEU A 187 -9.90 1.69 11.00
C LEU A 187 -9.24 0.44 11.56
N ALA A 188 -9.13 -0.62 10.76
CA ALA A 188 -8.50 -1.88 11.18
C ALA A 188 -7.02 -1.68 11.54
N VAL A 189 -6.26 -0.94 10.72
CA VAL A 189 -4.84 -0.61 11.01
C VAL A 189 -4.73 0.21 12.29
N ARG A 190 -5.59 1.24 12.47
CA ARG A 190 -5.61 2.04 13.70
C ARG A 190 -5.87 1.18 14.94
N GLN A 191 -6.85 0.28 14.89
CA GLN A 191 -7.14 -0.61 16.00
C GLN A 191 -5.92 -1.46 16.40
N LYS A 192 -5.19 -1.99 15.42
CA LYS A 192 -3.96 -2.76 15.68
C LYS A 192 -2.84 -1.90 16.27
N LEU A 193 -2.70 -0.67 15.82
CA LEU A 193 -1.74 0.28 16.40
C LEU A 193 -2.11 0.67 17.83
N ASP A 194 -3.39 0.95 18.11
CA ASP A 194 -3.86 1.28 19.45
C ASP A 194 -3.66 0.10 20.43
N GLU A 195 -3.92 -1.13 19.99
CA GLU A 195 -3.67 -2.36 20.77
C GLU A 195 -2.19 -2.48 21.13
N TYR A 196 -1.31 -2.31 20.16
CA TYR A 196 0.15 -2.33 20.37
C TYR A 196 0.59 -1.26 21.39
N LEU A 197 0.17 -0.01 21.20
CA LEU A 197 0.56 1.11 22.07
C LEU A 197 0.07 0.94 23.52
N ARG A 198 -1.09 0.34 23.72
CA ARG A 198 -1.63 0.02 25.05
C ARG A 198 -0.86 -1.11 25.72
N THR A 199 -0.52 -2.17 24.98
CA THR A 199 0.20 -3.34 25.49
C THR A 199 1.60 -2.98 25.94
N GLU A 200 2.28 -2.10 25.19
CA GLU A 200 3.64 -1.63 25.51
C GLU A 200 3.65 -0.55 26.63
N GLY A 201 2.51 -0.18 27.19
CA GLY A 201 2.42 0.84 28.25
C GLY A 201 2.83 2.25 27.79
N ARG A 202 2.90 2.48 26.49
CA ARG A 202 3.37 3.74 25.86
C ARG A 202 2.28 4.82 25.76
N VAL A 203 1.02 4.43 25.95
CA VAL A 203 -0.11 5.38 26.00
C VAL A 203 -0.84 5.20 27.32
N LEU A 204 -0.82 6.22 28.17
CA LEU A 204 -1.61 6.25 29.39
C LEU A 204 -3.10 6.20 29.02
N PRO A 205 -3.94 5.41 29.76
CA PRO A 205 -5.37 5.44 29.56
C PRO A 205 -5.86 6.86 29.73
N SER A 206 -6.64 7.35 28.78
CA SER A 206 -7.33 8.63 28.89
C SER A 206 -8.20 8.57 30.16
N HIS A 207 -7.90 9.42 31.13
CA HIS A 207 -8.70 9.52 32.34
C HIS A 207 -10.17 9.76 31.99
N MET A 208 -11.02 9.00 32.67
CA MET A 208 -12.47 9.17 32.75
C MET A 208 -12.88 10.62 32.95
#